data_7af1a9ca06773593ebe397fc922f30b5
#
_entry.id   7af1a9ca06773593ebe397fc922f30b5
#
_cell.length_a   1.000
_cell.length_b   1.000
_cell.length_c   1.000
_cell.angle_alpha   90.00
_cell.angle_beta   90.00
_cell.angle_gamma   90.00
#
_symmetry.space_group_name_H-M   'P 1'
#
loop_
_entity.id
_entity.type
_entity.pdbx_description
1 polymer ?
#
loop_
_entity_poly.entity_id
_entity_poly.type
_entity_poly.pdbx_seq_one_letter_code
_entity_poly.pdbx_strand_id
1 'polypeptide(L)'
;MNSKDTPQEQPDSPEPTRAQLEILQVLWRHGPSTVRFVNDQLNQQRQNLSYTSTLKLMQIMHEKGMLQRDASSMTHIYSTTLEEQKTKGVVLKKFVDAMYNGSVKNLMLELLGNEKTTNKEWDTIKDLLNKLDDDQ
;
A
#
# COMPACT_ATOMS: atom_id res chain seq x y z
N MET A 1 27.13 -14.35 -0.02
CA MET A 1 26.87 -14.03 -0.07
C MET A 1 26.32 -13.77 -0.42
N ASN A 2 26.09 -13.63 -0.29
CA ASN A 2 25.59 -13.26 -0.40
C ASN A 2 24.86 -12.80 -0.61
N SER A 3 24.66 -12.89 -0.48
CA SER A 3 24.12 -12.40 -0.44
C SER A 3 23.46 -11.89 -0.51
N LYS A 4 23.41 -12.05 -0.30
CA LYS A 4 22.96 -11.49 -0.04
C LYS A 4 22.49 -10.81 -0.11
N ASP A 5 22.76 -10.86 0.05
CA ASP A 5 22.44 -10.13 0.18
C ASP A 5 21.61 -9.66 -0.13
N THR A 6 21.50 -9.82 -0.02
CA THR A 6 20.85 -9.39 -0.14
C THR A 6 20.03 -8.92 -0.08
N PRO A 7 19.91 -8.88 0.06
CA PRO A 7 19.10 -8.36 0.35
C PRO A 7 18.24 -8.00 0.41
N GLN A 8 18.32 -7.86 0.69
CA GLN A 8 17.68 -7.73 0.79
C GLN A 8 16.81 -7.46 1.01
N GLU A 9 16.83 -7.66 1.07
CA GLU A 9 16.05 -7.64 1.42
C GLU A 9 15.67 -7.38 2.16
N GLN A 10 15.77 -7.14 2.14
CA GLN A 10 15.42 -6.75 3.12
C GLN A 10 14.25 -7.09 3.81
N PRO A 11 14.26 -7.76 4.83
CA PRO A 11 13.11 -8.19 5.55
C PRO A 11 12.41 -7.07 6.24
N ASP A 12 13.09 -6.02 6.44
CA ASP A 12 12.48 -4.92 7.13
C ASP A 12 11.79 -3.98 6.24
N SER A 13 11.84 -4.29 4.97
CA SER A 13 11.10 -3.54 4.03
C SER A 13 9.96 -4.38 3.59
N PRO A 14 9.17 -4.80 4.49
CA PRO A 14 8.17 -5.74 4.17
C PRO A 14 7.00 -5.08 3.53
N GLU A 15 6.24 -5.94 2.98
CA GLU A 15 4.96 -5.60 2.49
C GLU A 15 4.08 -5.15 3.66
N PRO A 16 3.49 -3.98 3.61
CA PRO A 16 2.59 -3.56 4.68
C PRO A 16 1.34 -4.41 4.72
N THR A 17 0.81 -4.62 5.90
CA THR A 17 -0.49 -5.24 6.03
C THR A 17 -1.57 -4.27 5.58
N ARG A 18 -2.80 -4.78 5.44
CA ARG A 18 -3.90 -3.93 5.04
C ARG A 18 -4.12 -2.77 6.00
N ALA A 19 -4.08 -3.04 7.30
CA ALA A 19 -4.27 -1.98 8.29
C ALA A 19 -3.15 -0.96 8.20
N GLN A 20 -1.92 -1.42 7.98
CA GLN A 20 -0.80 -0.51 7.82
C GLN A 20 -0.92 0.33 6.56
N LEU A 21 -1.40 -0.27 5.48
CA LEU A 21 -1.63 0.48 4.25
C LEU A 21 -2.65 1.58 4.43
N GLU A 22 -3.68 1.32 5.21
CA GLU A 22 -4.68 2.34 5.45
C GLU A 22 -4.08 3.55 6.15
N ILE A 23 -3.19 3.31 7.09
CA ILE A 23 -2.50 4.41 7.76
C ILE A 23 -1.55 5.13 6.79
N LEU A 24 -0.80 4.36 6.01
CA LEU A 24 0.10 4.98 5.03
C LEU A 24 -0.66 5.85 4.05
N GLN A 25 -1.84 5.43 3.62
CA GLN A 25 -2.61 6.23 2.70
C GLN A 25 -3.04 7.56 3.30
N VAL A 26 -3.35 7.59 4.58
CA VAL A 26 -3.66 8.84 5.24
C VAL A 26 -2.44 9.76 5.24
N LEU A 27 -1.27 9.21 5.56
CA LEU A 27 -0.05 10.01 5.61
C LEU A 27 0.39 10.46 4.24
N TRP A 28 0.25 9.62 3.22
CA TRP A 28 0.59 10.03 1.85
C TRP A 28 -0.33 11.15 1.38
N ARG A 29 -1.59 11.10 1.78
CA ARG A 29 -2.55 12.08 1.32
C ARG A 29 -2.45 13.40 2.07
N HIS A 30 -2.23 13.33 3.37
CA HIS A 30 -2.30 14.52 4.22
C HIS A 30 -0.95 14.98 4.73
N GLY A 31 0.08 14.18 4.59
CA GLY A 31 1.40 14.53 5.11
C GLY A 31 1.52 14.20 6.58
N PRO A 32 2.57 14.71 7.22
CA PRO A 32 2.80 14.40 8.64
C PRO A 32 1.57 14.72 9.49
N SER A 33 1.25 13.80 10.39
CA SER A 33 -0.02 13.87 11.13
C SER A 33 0.13 13.28 12.52
N THR A 34 -0.78 13.68 13.40
CA THR A 34 -0.88 13.09 14.73
C THR A 34 -1.65 11.79 14.65
N VAL A 35 -1.52 10.97 15.70
CA VAL A 35 -2.31 9.74 15.78
C VAL A 35 -3.80 10.06 15.79
N ARG A 36 -4.18 11.13 16.50
CA ARG A 36 -5.59 11.52 16.55
C ARG A 36 -6.14 11.82 15.17
N PHE A 37 -5.38 12.57 14.38
CA PHE A 37 -5.83 12.90 13.04
C PHE A 37 -5.97 11.64 12.19
N VAL A 38 -4.98 10.75 12.26
CA VAL A 38 -5.04 9.51 11.50
C VAL A 38 -6.25 8.68 11.92
N ASN A 39 -6.45 8.55 13.23
CA ASN A 39 -7.58 7.78 13.74
C ASN A 39 -8.91 8.35 13.24
N ASP A 40 -9.04 9.70 13.28
CA ASP A 40 -10.26 10.33 12.82
C ASP A 40 -10.49 10.08 11.32
N GLN A 41 -9.43 10.13 10.54
CA GLN A 41 -9.55 9.88 9.10
C GLN A 41 -9.97 8.44 8.81
N LEU A 42 -9.38 7.49 9.54
CA LEU A 42 -9.76 6.09 9.35
C LEU A 42 -11.22 5.86 9.73
N ASN A 43 -11.69 6.54 10.76
CA ASN A 43 -13.07 6.38 11.20
C ASN A 43 -14.08 7.01 10.26
N GLN A 44 -13.63 7.91 9.39
CA GLN A 44 -14.52 8.43 8.35
C GLN A 44 -14.80 7.39 7.28
N GLN A 45 -13.86 6.49 7.04
CA GLN A 45 -14.01 5.47 6.00
C GLN A 45 -14.65 4.22 6.55
N ARG A 46 -14.29 3.86 7.76
CA ARG A 46 -14.84 2.72 8.46
C ARG A 46 -15.22 3.20 9.83
N GLN A 47 -15.62 2.33 10.68
CA GLN A 47 -16.14 2.78 11.96
C GLN A 47 -15.40 2.14 13.09
N ASN A 48 -15.38 2.84 14.18
CA ASN A 48 -15.10 2.30 15.50
C ASN A 48 -13.69 1.77 15.70
N LEU A 49 -12.73 2.44 15.08
CA LEU A 49 -11.35 2.17 15.42
C LEU A 49 -10.98 3.03 16.62
N SER A 50 -10.52 2.39 17.69
CA SER A 50 -10.16 3.13 18.87
C SER A 50 -8.86 3.88 18.66
N TYR A 51 -8.71 4.97 19.38
CA TYR A 51 -7.47 5.72 19.34
C TYR A 51 -6.30 4.85 19.79
N THR A 52 -6.51 4.03 20.80
CA THR A 52 -5.46 3.17 21.32
C THR A 52 -4.98 2.16 20.28
N SER A 53 -5.91 1.60 19.52
CA SER A 53 -5.53 0.65 18.46
C SER A 53 -4.69 1.33 17.39
N THR A 54 -5.11 2.52 16.97
CA THR A 54 -4.36 3.26 15.97
C THR A 54 -2.99 3.65 16.49
N LEU A 55 -2.92 4.10 17.74
CA LEU A 55 -1.65 4.47 18.35
C LEU A 55 -0.70 3.28 18.38
N LYS A 56 -1.19 2.13 18.83
CA LYS A 56 -0.34 0.96 18.93
C LYS A 56 0.18 0.54 17.56
N LEU A 57 -0.69 0.56 16.57
CA LEU A 57 -0.27 0.18 15.23
C LEU A 57 0.78 1.14 14.67
N MET A 58 0.60 2.44 14.89
CA MET A 58 1.58 3.40 14.41
C MET A 58 2.90 3.29 15.14
N GLN A 59 2.86 2.94 16.43
CA GLN A 59 4.09 2.68 17.16
C GLN A 59 4.84 1.49 16.60
N ILE A 60 4.11 0.43 16.25
CA ILE A 60 4.72 -0.75 15.64
C ILE A 60 5.32 -0.39 14.29
N MET A 61 4.60 0.38 13.50
CA MET A 61 5.11 0.80 12.19
C MET A 61 6.37 1.66 12.34
N HIS A 62 6.40 2.48 13.36
CA HIS A 62 7.59 3.28 13.64
C HIS A 62 8.78 2.37 13.99
N GLU A 63 8.54 1.36 14.81
CA GLU A 63 9.60 0.44 15.19
C GLU A 63 10.12 -0.34 13.99
N LYS A 64 9.26 -0.59 13.01
CA LYS A 64 9.66 -1.33 11.82
C LYS A 64 10.26 -0.46 10.75
N GLY A 65 10.40 0.83 11.02
CA GLY A 65 11.00 1.73 10.05
C GLY A 65 10.07 2.25 8.98
N MET A 66 8.79 1.96 9.08
CA MET A 66 7.81 2.45 8.11
C MET A 66 7.46 3.90 8.34
N LEU A 67 7.54 4.35 9.58
CA LEU A 67 7.21 5.72 9.95
C LEU A 67 8.36 6.37 10.69
N GLN A 68 8.45 7.67 10.55
CA GLN A 68 9.28 8.51 11.40
C GLN A 68 8.38 9.24 12.37
N ARG A 69 8.96 9.63 13.50
CA ARG A 69 8.20 10.28 14.54
C ARG A 69 8.95 11.49 15.04
N ASP A 70 8.30 12.63 15.01
CA ASP A 70 8.84 13.86 15.58
C ASP A 70 8.26 14.00 16.98
N ALA A 71 9.09 13.84 17.98
CA ALA A 71 8.68 13.89 19.37
C ALA A 71 9.14 15.18 20.04
N SER A 72 9.40 16.23 19.25
CA SER A 72 9.91 17.48 19.79
C SER A 72 8.84 18.24 20.60
N SER A 73 7.59 17.89 20.42
CA SER A 73 6.51 18.46 21.24
C SER A 73 5.80 17.34 21.95
N MET A 74 4.85 17.72 22.83
CA MET A 74 4.12 16.72 23.60
C MET A 74 3.30 15.81 22.71
N THR A 75 2.78 16.34 21.64
CA THR A 75 2.03 15.55 20.68
C THR A 75 2.97 15.14 19.57
N HIS A 76 3.13 13.84 19.40
CA HIS A 76 4.04 13.32 18.39
C HIS A 76 3.42 13.43 16.99
N ILE A 77 4.26 13.79 16.04
CA ILE A 77 3.86 13.89 14.65
C ILE A 77 4.54 12.76 13.89
N TYR A 78 3.74 11.98 13.18
CA TYR A 78 4.26 10.86 12.41
C TYR A 78 4.27 11.21 10.92
N SER A 79 5.29 10.73 10.24
CA SER A 79 5.36 10.81 8.78
C SER A 79 5.86 9.49 8.26
N THR A 80 5.65 9.24 6.97
CA THR A 80 6.11 7.98 6.41
C THR A 80 7.43 8.15 5.69
N THR A 81 8.28 7.14 5.81
CA THR A 81 9.54 7.07 5.07
C THR A 81 9.36 6.35 3.75
N LEU A 82 8.19 5.79 3.49
CA LEU A 82 7.95 4.97 2.32
C LEU A 82 7.36 5.80 1.19
N GLU A 83 7.88 5.58 -0.02
CA GLU A 83 7.33 6.21 -1.20
C GLU A 83 6.03 5.53 -1.60
N GLU A 84 5.02 6.33 -1.91
CA GLU A 84 3.71 5.80 -2.22
C GLU A 84 3.73 4.86 -3.42
N GLN A 85 4.26 5.32 -4.54
CA GLN A 85 4.21 4.53 -5.77
C GLN A 85 5.02 3.26 -5.64
N LYS A 86 6.17 3.37 -5.01
CA LYS A 86 7.03 2.22 -4.85
C LYS A 86 6.40 1.18 -3.94
N THR A 87 5.80 1.62 -2.84
CA THR A 87 5.16 0.72 -1.90
C THR A 87 3.97 0.02 -2.53
N LYS A 88 3.14 0.79 -3.23
CA LYS A 88 1.98 0.20 -3.90
C LYS A 88 2.40 -0.78 -4.97
N GLY A 89 3.50 -0.50 -5.67
CA GLY A 89 4.00 -1.41 -6.67
C GLY A 89 4.46 -2.73 -6.08
N VAL A 90 5.14 -2.68 -4.95
CA VAL A 90 5.59 -3.90 -4.28
C VAL A 90 4.40 -4.74 -3.84
N VAL A 91 3.41 -4.10 -3.23
CA VAL A 91 2.21 -4.81 -2.77
C VAL A 91 1.48 -5.44 -3.92
N LEU A 92 1.29 -4.68 -4.99
CA LEU A 92 0.57 -5.19 -6.16
C LEU A 92 1.33 -6.34 -6.80
N LYS A 93 2.65 -6.21 -6.92
CA LYS A 93 3.44 -7.27 -7.53
C LYS A 93 3.33 -8.57 -6.73
N LYS A 94 3.39 -8.47 -5.41
CA LYS A 94 3.26 -9.67 -4.60
C LYS A 94 1.88 -10.29 -4.73
N PHE A 95 0.86 -9.47 -4.81
CA PHE A 95 -0.49 -9.97 -5.01
C PHE A 95 -0.62 -10.69 -6.36
N VAL A 96 -0.11 -10.08 -7.42
CA VAL A 96 -0.17 -10.68 -8.75
C VAL A 96 0.63 -11.98 -8.79
N ASP A 97 1.80 -11.99 -8.17
CA ASP A 97 2.62 -13.21 -8.13
C ASP A 97 1.89 -14.33 -7.42
N ALA A 98 1.24 -14.01 -6.31
CA ALA A 98 0.58 -15.03 -5.49
C ALA A 98 -0.71 -15.53 -6.12
N MET A 99 -1.49 -14.65 -6.72
CA MET A 99 -2.84 -15.00 -7.20
C MET A 99 -2.87 -15.36 -8.67
N TYR A 100 -1.95 -14.81 -9.46
CA TYR A 100 -2.01 -14.92 -10.92
C TYR A 100 -0.69 -15.36 -11.52
N ASN A 101 0.18 -15.97 -10.70
CA ASN A 101 1.48 -16.47 -11.16
C ASN A 101 2.27 -15.41 -11.91
N GLY A 102 2.14 -14.16 -11.48
CA GLY A 102 2.89 -13.06 -12.07
C GLY A 102 2.27 -12.47 -13.32
N SER A 103 1.08 -12.89 -13.69
CA SER A 103 0.46 -12.42 -14.93
C SER A 103 -0.43 -11.22 -14.68
N VAL A 104 0.08 -10.04 -15.01
CA VAL A 104 -0.75 -8.82 -14.93
C VAL A 104 -1.94 -8.92 -15.87
N LYS A 105 -1.73 -9.54 -17.02
CA LYS A 105 -2.82 -9.72 -17.97
C LYS A 105 -3.97 -10.49 -17.35
N ASN A 106 -3.67 -11.58 -16.64
CA ASN A 106 -4.74 -12.37 -16.02
C ASN A 106 -5.46 -11.59 -14.95
N LEU A 107 -4.75 -10.79 -14.18
CA LEU A 107 -5.41 -9.92 -13.19
C LEU A 107 -6.37 -8.97 -13.89
N MET A 108 -5.90 -8.33 -14.97
CA MET A 108 -6.75 -7.38 -15.68
C MET A 108 -7.97 -8.04 -16.28
N LEU A 109 -7.79 -9.23 -16.83
CA LEU A 109 -8.92 -9.97 -17.39
C LEU A 109 -9.94 -10.33 -16.32
N GLU A 110 -9.46 -10.67 -15.14
CA GLU A 110 -10.36 -10.96 -14.03
C GLU A 110 -11.19 -9.74 -13.66
N LEU A 111 -10.54 -8.58 -13.60
CA LEU A 111 -11.24 -7.35 -13.27
C LEU A 111 -12.25 -6.97 -14.34
N LEU A 112 -11.90 -7.21 -15.59
CA LEU A 112 -12.78 -6.86 -16.71
C LEU A 112 -13.91 -7.84 -16.89
N GLY A 113 -13.80 -9.01 -16.29
CA GLY A 113 -14.87 -9.98 -16.34
C GLY A 113 -16.05 -9.61 -15.46
N ASN A 114 -15.90 -8.60 -14.63
CA ASN A 114 -17.00 -8.14 -13.81
C ASN A 114 -17.95 -7.30 -14.62
N GLU A 115 -19.20 -7.40 -14.31
CA GLU A 115 -20.27 -6.87 -15.14
C GLU A 115 -20.35 -5.37 -15.19
N LYS A 116 -19.57 -4.66 -14.46
CA LYS A 116 -19.67 -3.21 -14.40
C LYS A 116 -18.86 -2.50 -15.47
N THR A 117 -18.12 -3.25 -16.25
CA THR A 117 -17.27 -2.66 -17.28
C THR A 117 -18.07 -2.51 -18.56
N THR A 118 -18.08 -1.31 -19.12
CA THR A 118 -18.78 -1.06 -20.37
C THR A 118 -18.02 -1.67 -21.55
N ASN A 119 -18.73 -1.87 -22.67
CA ASN A 119 -18.09 -2.40 -23.86
C ASN A 119 -16.96 -1.51 -24.35
N LYS A 120 -17.16 -0.20 -24.25
CA LYS A 120 -16.13 0.73 -24.71
C LYS A 120 -14.89 0.65 -23.85
N GLU A 121 -15.09 0.59 -22.53
CA GLU A 121 -13.97 0.44 -21.63
C GLU A 121 -13.26 -0.88 -21.86
N TRP A 122 -14.03 -1.92 -22.10
CA TRP A 122 -13.48 -3.24 -22.37
C TRP A 122 -12.55 -3.22 -23.58
N ASP A 123 -13.02 -2.62 -24.68
CA ASP A 123 -12.21 -2.57 -25.89
C ASP A 123 -10.93 -1.78 -25.67
N THR A 124 -11.02 -0.67 -24.97
CA THR A 124 -9.86 0.17 -24.71
C THR A 124 -8.83 -0.61 -23.89
N ILE A 125 -9.29 -1.31 -22.87
CA ILE A 125 -8.37 -2.03 -21.99
C ILE A 125 -7.79 -3.24 -22.70
N LYS A 126 -8.56 -3.90 -23.54
CA LYS A 126 -8.03 -5.01 -24.34
C LYS A 126 -6.89 -4.54 -25.23
N ASP A 127 -7.03 -3.37 -25.81
CA ASP A 127 -5.97 -2.81 -26.65
C ASP A 127 -4.72 -2.58 -25.82
N LEU A 128 -4.87 -2.06 -24.61
CA LEU A 128 -3.74 -1.83 -23.75
C LEU A 128 -3.07 -3.13 -23.33
N LEU A 129 -3.87 -4.16 -23.04
CA LEU A 129 -3.31 -5.45 -22.65
C LEU A 129 -2.52 -6.08 -23.79
N ASN A 130 -3.05 -5.96 -25.01
CA ASN A 130 -2.35 -6.49 -26.17
C ASN A 130 -1.03 -5.77 -26.38
N LYS A 131 -1.00 -4.48 -26.12
CA LYS A 131 0.21 -3.70 -26.22
C LYS A 131 1.25 -4.15 -25.20
N LEU A 132 0.79 -4.45 -23.99
CA LEU A 132 1.70 -4.95 -22.96
C LEU A 132 2.31 -6.28 -23.36
N ASP A 133 1.51 -7.17 -23.94
CA ASP A 133 2.02 -8.44 -24.40
C ASP A 133 3.07 -8.26 -25.49
N ASP A 134 2.83 -7.34 -26.41
CA ASP A 134 3.76 -7.09 -27.49
C ASP A 134 5.08 -6.53 -26.99
N ASP A 135 5.06 -5.85 -25.87
CA ASP A 135 6.26 -5.27 -25.28
C ASP A 135 7.06 -6.29 -24.48
N GLN A 136 6.55 -7.48 -24.30
CA GLN A 136 7.26 -8.52 -23.58
C GLN A 136 8.20 -9.31 -24.52
#